data_c28db24e51a738b18e548060ef0e2d89
#
_entry.id   c28db24e51a738b18e548060ef0e2d89
#
_cell.length_a   1.000
_cell.length_b   1.000
_cell.length_c   1.000
_cell.angle_alpha   90.00
_cell.angle_beta   90.00
_cell.angle_gamma   90.00
#
_symmetry.space_group_name_H-M   'P 1'
#
loop_
_entity.id
_entity.type
_entity.pdbx_description
1 polymer ?
#
loop_
_entity_poly.entity_id
_entity_poly.type
_entity_poly.pdbx_seq_one_letter_code
_entity_poly.pdbx_strand_id
1 'polypeptide(L)'
;MKEKGSSFSGSIGFVLAAAGSAVGVGNIWRFPYLCAKDGGGLFLLVYLVLVLTFGFVLLTTDVAIGRKTKKNALRAFEALNPKWKFLGKLTFLVPTLIMTYYSVIGGWITKYFVTYIISDGTDAAADGYFTSFICLLYTSPSPRD
;
A
#
# COMPACT_ATOMS: atom_id res chain seq x y z
N MET A 1 19.01 -3.01 -30.37
CA MET A 1 17.54 -2.84 -30.27
C MET A 1 17.24 -1.82 -29.19
N LYS A 2 16.72 -0.63 -29.54
CA LYS A 2 16.23 0.34 -28.55
C LYS A 2 14.89 -0.19 -28.03
N GLU A 3 14.85 -0.65 -26.79
CA GLU A 3 13.58 -0.91 -26.12
C GLU A 3 12.77 0.40 -26.10
N LYS A 4 11.67 0.42 -26.83
CA LYS A 4 10.66 1.44 -26.74
C LYS A 4 10.01 1.29 -25.37
N GLY A 5 10.49 2.05 -24.37
CA GLY A 5 9.82 2.14 -23.10
C GLY A 5 8.38 2.57 -23.34
N SER A 6 7.41 1.80 -22.81
CA SER A 6 6.00 2.16 -22.85
C SER A 6 5.83 3.51 -22.14
N SER A 7 5.45 4.54 -22.89
CA SER A 7 5.07 5.85 -22.34
C SER A 7 3.56 5.91 -22.22
N PHE A 8 3.06 6.53 -21.15
CA PHE A 8 1.63 6.78 -21.02
C PHE A 8 1.12 7.64 -22.18
N SER A 9 -0.02 7.27 -22.74
CA SER A 9 -0.63 7.93 -23.91
C SER A 9 -1.14 9.37 -23.64
N GLY A 10 -0.96 9.91 -22.43
CA GLY A 10 -1.35 11.27 -22.05
C GLY A 10 -1.20 11.56 -20.57
N SER A 11 -1.29 12.84 -20.18
CA SER A 11 -1.20 13.29 -18.79
C SER A 11 -2.29 12.70 -17.90
N ILE A 12 -3.50 12.51 -18.41
CA ILE A 12 -4.62 11.92 -17.66
C ILE A 12 -4.35 10.46 -17.34
N GLY A 13 -3.87 9.67 -18.32
CA GLY A 13 -3.51 8.27 -18.08
C GLY A 13 -2.43 8.10 -17.02
N PHE A 14 -1.44 8.99 -17.01
CA PHE A 14 -0.41 9.01 -15.97
C PHE A 14 -0.99 9.32 -14.58
N VAL A 15 -1.85 10.36 -14.48
CA VAL A 15 -2.48 10.77 -13.21
C VAL A 15 -3.36 9.65 -12.67
N LEU A 16 -4.19 9.03 -13.51
CA LEU A 16 -5.06 7.93 -13.09
C LEU A 16 -4.26 6.70 -12.64
N ALA A 17 -3.19 6.36 -13.34
CA ALA A 17 -2.31 5.26 -12.94
C ALA A 17 -1.59 5.55 -11.61
N ALA A 18 -1.09 6.77 -11.43
CA ALA A 18 -0.45 7.19 -10.18
C ALA A 18 -1.45 7.18 -9.01
N ALA A 19 -2.65 7.74 -9.21
CA ALA A 19 -3.71 7.73 -8.21
C ALA A 19 -4.15 6.30 -7.86
N GLY A 20 -4.38 5.45 -8.87
CA GLY A 20 -4.76 4.05 -8.66
C GLY A 20 -3.70 3.24 -7.91
N SER A 21 -2.42 3.48 -8.18
CA SER A 21 -1.33 2.82 -7.45
C SER A 21 -1.15 3.33 -6.02
N ALA A 22 -1.59 4.57 -5.73
CA ALA A 22 -1.51 5.16 -4.40
C ALA A 22 -2.65 4.70 -3.47
N VAL A 23 -3.78 4.28 -4.03
CA VAL A 23 -4.92 3.77 -3.25
C VAL A 23 -4.64 2.34 -2.81
N GLY A 24 -4.35 2.16 -1.53
CA GLY A 24 -4.11 0.85 -0.92
C GLY A 24 -5.11 0.54 0.19
N VAL A 25 -5.10 -0.70 0.66
CA VAL A 25 -5.93 -1.16 1.78
C VAL A 25 -5.78 -0.29 3.02
N GLY A 26 -4.57 0.23 3.26
CA GLY A 26 -4.28 1.14 4.37
C GLY A 26 -5.13 2.42 4.35
N ASN A 27 -5.42 2.95 3.17
CA ASN A 27 -6.22 4.16 3.02
C ASN A 27 -7.70 3.93 3.35
N ILE A 28 -8.20 2.73 3.08
CA ILE A 28 -9.62 2.37 3.28
C ILE A 28 -9.86 1.90 4.71
N TRP A 29 -8.94 1.14 5.29
CA TRP A 29 -9.11 0.56 6.61
C TRP A 29 -8.38 1.34 7.71
N ARG A 30 -7.04 1.44 7.62
CA ARG A 30 -6.23 1.96 8.72
C ARG A 30 -6.37 3.47 8.90
N PHE A 31 -6.46 4.21 7.82
CA PHE A 31 -6.54 5.68 7.88
C PHE A 31 -7.80 6.18 8.59
N PRO A 32 -9.04 5.71 8.26
CA PRO A 32 -10.24 6.12 8.98
C PRO A 32 -10.19 5.75 10.47
N TYR A 33 -9.67 4.57 10.79
CA TYR A 33 -9.52 4.12 12.18
C TYR A 33 -8.57 5.05 12.98
N LEU A 34 -7.41 5.38 12.43
CA LEU A 34 -6.46 6.30 13.08
C LEU A 34 -7.05 7.71 13.20
N CYS A 35 -7.73 8.19 12.16
CA CYS A 35 -8.40 9.47 12.19
C CYS A 35 -9.42 9.54 13.34
N ALA A 36 -10.25 8.52 13.52
CA ALA A 36 -11.23 8.47 14.60
C ALA A 36 -10.58 8.37 15.98
N LYS A 37 -9.47 7.63 16.11
CA LYS A 37 -8.78 7.39 17.38
C LYS A 37 -7.95 8.60 17.83
N ASP A 38 -7.26 9.28 16.91
CA ASP A 38 -6.21 10.25 17.20
C ASP A 38 -6.68 11.71 17.04
N GLY A 39 -7.95 12.00 17.35
CA GLY A 39 -8.48 13.36 17.42
C GLY A 39 -9.25 13.86 16.19
N GLY A 40 -9.66 12.97 15.27
CA GLY A 40 -10.58 13.27 14.18
C GLY A 40 -10.14 14.43 13.29
N GLY A 41 -10.80 15.58 13.45
CA GLY A 41 -10.55 16.74 12.61
C GLY A 41 -9.14 17.34 12.72
N LEU A 42 -8.54 17.32 13.91
CA LEU A 42 -7.17 17.79 14.10
C LEU A 42 -6.16 16.88 13.37
N PHE A 43 -6.34 15.58 13.47
CA PHE A 43 -5.55 14.60 12.72
C PHE A 43 -5.62 14.87 11.22
N LEU A 44 -6.83 15.07 10.67
CA LEU A 44 -7.03 15.38 9.25
C LEU A 44 -6.34 16.68 8.83
N LEU A 45 -6.41 17.73 9.67
CA LEU A 45 -5.77 19.00 9.37
C LEU A 45 -4.26 18.86 9.28
N VAL A 46 -3.64 18.23 10.28
CA VAL A 46 -2.19 17.99 10.31
C VAL A 46 -1.78 17.11 9.13
N TYR A 47 -2.54 16.04 8.85
CA TYR A 47 -2.31 15.18 7.70
C TYR A 47 -2.34 15.95 6.38
N LEU A 48 -3.35 16.82 6.19
CA LEU A 48 -3.48 17.63 4.98
C LEU A 48 -2.28 18.56 4.78
N VAL A 49 -1.84 19.23 5.84
CA VAL A 49 -0.65 20.11 5.82
C VAL A 49 0.59 19.32 5.44
N LEU A 50 0.78 18.13 6.02
CA LEU A 50 1.93 17.27 5.72
C LEU A 50 1.89 16.74 4.29
N VAL A 51 0.73 16.37 3.77
CA VAL A 51 0.59 15.90 2.39
C VAL A 51 0.86 17.01 1.40
N LEU A 52 0.37 18.22 1.65
CA LEU A 52 0.59 19.37 0.76
C LEU A 52 2.04 19.86 0.77
N THR A 53 2.74 19.75 1.88
CA THR A 53 4.14 20.14 2.00
C THR A 53 5.09 19.03 1.62
N PHE A 54 5.20 18.01 2.45
CA PHE A 54 6.15 16.90 2.23
C PHE A 54 5.72 15.94 1.13
N GLY A 55 4.43 15.59 1.07
CA GLY A 55 3.91 14.65 0.08
C GLY A 55 4.10 15.15 -1.35
N PHE A 56 3.83 16.43 -1.59
CA PHE A 56 4.01 17.04 -2.89
C PHE A 56 5.48 17.08 -3.32
N VAL A 57 6.39 17.42 -2.40
CA VAL A 57 7.84 17.45 -2.68
C VAL A 57 8.37 16.05 -2.96
N LEU A 58 7.97 15.04 -2.17
CA LEU A 58 8.38 13.65 -2.39
C LEU A 58 7.89 13.13 -3.73
N LEU A 59 6.60 13.32 -4.04
CA LEU A 59 6.01 12.87 -5.30
C LEU A 59 6.68 13.50 -6.52
N THR A 60 6.92 14.82 -6.48
CA THR A 60 7.61 15.52 -7.57
C THR A 60 9.04 15.04 -7.75
N THR A 61 9.74 14.74 -6.65
CA THR A 61 11.10 14.21 -6.67
C THR A 61 11.14 12.83 -7.31
N ASP A 62 10.25 11.94 -6.92
CA ASP A 62 10.17 10.57 -7.48
C ASP A 62 9.86 10.59 -8.97
N VAL A 63 8.90 11.41 -9.38
CA VAL A 63 8.56 11.58 -10.79
C VAL A 63 9.73 12.18 -11.58
N ALA A 64 10.45 13.16 -11.02
CA ALA A 64 11.62 13.77 -11.67
C ALA A 64 12.75 12.76 -11.85
N ILE A 65 13.03 11.93 -10.82
CA ILE A 65 14.04 10.85 -10.89
C ILE A 65 13.64 9.84 -11.98
N GLY A 66 12.41 9.39 -11.98
CA GLY A 66 11.88 8.46 -12.98
C GLY A 66 11.99 8.98 -14.42
N ARG A 67 11.59 10.24 -14.63
CA ARG A 67 11.67 10.89 -15.95
C ARG A 67 13.09 11.12 -16.43
N LYS A 68 14.00 11.50 -15.52
CA LYS A 68 15.41 11.76 -15.84
C LYS A 68 16.16 10.47 -16.17
N THR A 69 15.95 9.43 -15.40
CA THR A 69 16.73 8.18 -15.54
C THR A 69 16.12 7.23 -16.56
N LYS A 70 14.80 7.25 -16.77
CA LYS A 70 14.04 6.30 -17.60
C LYS A 70 14.37 4.84 -17.28
N LYS A 71 14.72 4.58 -16.03
CA LYS A 71 15.07 3.26 -15.50
C LYS A 71 14.10 2.87 -14.38
N ASN A 72 14.09 1.58 -14.05
CA ASN A 72 13.34 1.08 -12.89
C ASN A 72 13.96 1.60 -11.57
N ALA A 73 13.18 1.56 -10.49
CA ALA A 73 13.58 2.07 -9.17
C ALA A 73 14.94 1.52 -8.69
N LEU A 74 15.25 0.25 -9.00
CA LEU A 74 16.50 -0.41 -8.64
C LEU A 74 17.75 0.26 -9.23
N ARG A 75 17.65 0.70 -10.49
CA ARG A 75 18.77 1.24 -11.26
C ARG A 75 18.74 2.76 -11.41
N ALA A 76 17.64 3.41 -10.99
CA ALA A 76 17.49 4.85 -11.12
C ALA A 76 18.53 5.62 -10.29
N PHE A 77 18.74 5.22 -9.05
CA PHE A 77 19.72 5.84 -8.16
C PHE A 77 21.17 5.59 -8.59
N GLU A 78 21.48 4.37 -9.06
CA GLU A 78 22.79 4.03 -9.62
C GLU A 78 23.12 4.85 -10.87
N ALA A 79 22.10 5.14 -11.71
CA ALA A 79 22.26 5.95 -12.91
C ALA A 79 22.50 7.44 -12.62
N LEU A 80 22.03 7.93 -11.48
CA LEU A 80 22.29 9.30 -11.02
C LEU A 80 23.69 9.42 -10.42
N ASN A 81 24.05 8.48 -9.56
CA ASN A 81 25.37 8.41 -8.95
C ASN A 81 25.65 6.98 -8.47
N PRO A 82 26.77 6.35 -8.89
CA PRO A 82 27.14 4.98 -8.50
C PRO A 82 27.24 4.75 -6.98
N LYS A 83 27.56 5.81 -6.21
CA LYS A 83 27.63 5.76 -4.74
C LYS A 83 26.27 5.47 -4.10
N TRP A 84 25.16 5.80 -4.77
CA TRP A 84 23.81 5.66 -4.29
C TRP A 84 23.14 4.32 -4.71
N LYS A 85 23.91 3.38 -5.20
CA LYS A 85 23.42 2.02 -5.56
C LYS A 85 22.68 1.32 -4.41
N PHE A 86 23.07 1.60 -3.17
CA PHE A 86 22.43 1.04 -1.98
C PHE A 86 20.97 1.48 -1.86
N LEU A 87 20.64 2.75 -2.17
CA LEU A 87 19.25 3.23 -2.14
C LEU A 87 18.34 2.46 -3.10
N GLY A 88 18.83 2.11 -4.29
CA GLY A 88 18.07 1.29 -5.23
C GLY A 88 17.70 -0.08 -4.66
N LYS A 89 18.62 -0.72 -3.93
CA LYS A 89 18.34 -2.00 -3.24
C LYS A 89 17.32 -1.82 -2.14
N LEU A 90 17.43 -0.74 -1.35
CA LEU A 90 16.48 -0.42 -0.28
C LEU A 90 15.07 -0.15 -0.82
N THR A 91 14.98 0.57 -1.93
CA THR A 91 13.70 0.85 -2.62
C THR A 91 13.01 -0.43 -3.11
N PHE A 92 13.75 -1.50 -3.39
CA PHE A 92 13.18 -2.80 -3.72
C PHE A 92 12.83 -3.62 -2.49
N LEU A 93 13.65 -3.57 -1.44
CA LEU A 93 13.46 -4.33 -0.21
C LEU A 93 12.15 -3.95 0.50
N VAL A 94 11.85 -2.64 0.59
CA VAL A 94 10.66 -2.15 1.30
C VAL A 94 9.35 -2.70 0.72
N PRO A 95 9.06 -2.60 -0.60
CA PRO A 95 7.86 -3.20 -1.19
C PRO A 95 7.81 -4.72 -1.03
N THR A 96 8.96 -5.39 -1.08
CA THR A 96 9.03 -6.85 -0.90
C THR A 96 8.57 -7.26 0.50
N LEU A 97 9.03 -6.56 1.54
CA LEU A 97 8.58 -6.79 2.92
C LEU A 97 7.09 -6.44 3.09
N ILE A 98 6.63 -5.37 2.46
CA ILE A 98 5.22 -4.97 2.50
C ILE A 98 4.34 -6.07 1.87
N MET A 99 4.72 -6.62 0.73
CA MET A 99 3.96 -7.69 0.05
C MET A 99 3.74 -8.91 0.93
N THR A 100 4.68 -9.22 1.82
CA THR A 100 4.57 -10.37 2.70
C THR A 100 3.35 -10.25 3.63
N TYR A 101 3.15 -9.12 4.30
CA TYR A 101 2.00 -8.94 5.19
C TYR A 101 0.71 -8.55 4.44
N TYR A 102 0.81 -7.91 3.28
CA TYR A 102 -0.36 -7.59 2.45
C TYR A 102 -1.09 -8.83 1.96
N SER A 103 -0.37 -9.92 1.71
CA SER A 103 -0.98 -11.21 1.34
C SER A 103 -1.90 -11.74 2.45
N VAL A 104 -1.50 -11.59 3.71
CA VAL A 104 -2.31 -11.98 4.88
C VAL A 104 -3.55 -11.09 4.99
N ILE A 105 -3.39 -9.78 4.88
CA ILE A 105 -4.53 -8.84 4.91
C ILE A 105 -5.50 -9.11 3.76
N GLY A 106 -4.98 -9.40 2.56
CA GLY A 106 -5.78 -9.79 1.41
C GLY A 106 -6.63 -11.03 1.68
N GLY A 107 -6.06 -12.03 2.36
CA GLY A 107 -6.78 -13.21 2.82
C GLY A 107 -7.92 -12.88 3.78
N TRP A 108 -7.70 -11.97 4.73
CA TRP A 108 -8.76 -11.51 5.66
C TRP A 108 -9.89 -10.80 4.94
N ILE A 109 -9.57 -9.89 4.03
CA ILE A 109 -10.57 -9.17 3.23
C ILE A 109 -11.40 -10.14 2.39
N THR A 110 -10.74 -11.11 1.76
CA THR A 110 -11.43 -12.14 0.96
C THR A 110 -12.39 -12.97 1.84
N LYS A 111 -11.95 -13.35 3.04
CA LYS A 111 -12.80 -14.06 4.00
C LYS A 111 -14.04 -13.24 4.36
N TYR A 112 -13.88 -11.98 4.73
CA TYR A 112 -15.00 -11.09 5.04
C TYR A 112 -15.94 -10.93 3.84
N PHE A 113 -15.40 -10.71 2.65
CA PHE A 113 -16.18 -10.60 1.42
C PHE A 113 -17.06 -11.83 1.18
N VAL A 114 -16.46 -13.03 1.30
CA VAL A 114 -17.20 -14.29 1.16
C VAL A 114 -18.27 -14.42 2.25
N THR A 115 -17.98 -14.09 3.51
CA THR A 115 -18.95 -14.15 4.61
C THR A 115 -20.12 -13.21 4.36
N TYR A 116 -19.88 -12.00 3.88
CA TYR A 116 -20.94 -11.04 3.53
C TYR A 116 -21.84 -11.53 2.38
N ILE A 117 -21.31 -12.27 1.43
CA ILE A 117 -22.12 -12.83 0.33
C ILE A 117 -22.97 -14.03 0.80
N ILE A 118 -22.43 -14.86 1.69
CA ILE A 118 -23.08 -16.14 2.07
C ILE A 118 -24.05 -15.95 3.23
N SER A 119 -23.74 -15.08 4.22
CA SER A 119 -24.48 -15.00 5.49
C SER A 119 -25.06 -13.62 5.81
N ASP A 120 -25.44 -12.81 4.81
CA ASP A 120 -25.95 -11.43 5.00
C ASP A 120 -25.08 -10.50 5.87
N GLY A 121 -23.86 -10.91 6.21
CA GLY A 121 -22.89 -10.12 6.92
C GLY A 121 -23.14 -9.93 8.43
N THR A 122 -24.23 -10.43 8.97
CA THR A 122 -24.56 -10.30 10.42
C THR A 122 -23.51 -10.95 11.31
N ASP A 123 -23.03 -12.14 10.92
CA ASP A 123 -21.98 -12.86 11.65
C ASP A 123 -20.63 -12.12 11.60
N ALA A 124 -20.30 -11.51 10.46
CA ALA A 124 -19.07 -10.75 10.30
C ALA A 124 -19.05 -9.42 11.06
N ALA A 125 -20.23 -8.88 11.39
CA ALA A 125 -20.40 -7.67 12.18
C ALA A 125 -20.39 -7.95 13.69
N ALA A 126 -20.45 -9.21 14.14
CA ALA A 126 -20.44 -9.59 15.54
C ALA A 126 -19.12 -9.23 16.22
N ASP A 127 -19.22 -8.71 17.45
CA ASP A 127 -18.04 -8.44 18.28
C ASP A 127 -17.22 -9.72 18.52
N GLY A 128 -15.93 -9.64 18.25
CA GLY A 128 -15.03 -10.78 18.43
C GLY A 128 -14.89 -11.73 17.23
N TYR A 129 -15.67 -11.56 16.15
CA TYR A 129 -15.55 -12.39 14.94
C TYR A 129 -14.13 -12.39 14.38
N PHE A 130 -13.50 -11.22 14.26
CA PHE A 130 -12.13 -11.09 13.77
C PHE A 130 -11.13 -11.77 14.69
N THR A 131 -11.26 -11.59 16.00
CA THR A 131 -10.36 -12.20 17.00
C THR A 131 -10.49 -13.72 16.98
N SER A 132 -11.70 -14.27 16.92
CA SER A 132 -11.90 -15.72 16.83
C SER A 132 -11.33 -16.28 15.53
N PHE A 133 -11.49 -15.59 14.41
CA PHE A 133 -10.94 -16.00 13.13
C PHE A 133 -9.39 -16.06 13.15
N ILE A 134 -8.73 -15.06 13.74
CA ILE A 134 -7.27 -15.06 13.86
C ILE A 134 -6.81 -16.16 14.82
N CYS A 135 -7.47 -16.34 15.94
CA CYS A 135 -7.13 -17.42 16.89
C CYS A 135 -7.28 -18.81 16.26
N LEU A 136 -8.33 -19.04 15.47
CA LEU A 136 -8.50 -20.31 14.75
C LEU A 136 -7.42 -20.56 13.70
N LEU A 137 -6.87 -19.50 13.12
CA LEU A 137 -5.78 -19.61 12.14
C LEU A 137 -4.45 -20.03 12.83
N TYR A 138 -4.24 -19.59 14.09
CA TYR A 138 -3.03 -19.91 14.86
C TYR A 138 -3.18 -21.18 15.71
N THR A 139 -4.40 -21.51 16.11
CA THR A 139 -4.72 -22.75 16.82
C THR A 139 -5.37 -23.74 15.84
N SER A 140 -4.58 -24.24 14.90
CA SER A 140 -4.95 -25.49 14.23
C SER A 140 -5.07 -26.56 15.31
N PRO A 141 -6.23 -27.24 15.46
CA PRO A 141 -6.34 -28.32 16.42
C PRO A 141 -5.24 -29.33 16.14
N SER A 142 -4.42 -29.57 17.15
CA SER A 142 -3.43 -30.64 17.09
C SER A 142 -4.17 -31.94 16.77
N PRO A 143 -3.70 -32.76 15.81
CA PRO A 143 -4.37 -34.04 15.52
C PRO A 143 -4.25 -35.07 16.66
N ARG A 144 -4.08 -34.62 17.90
CA ARG A 144 -3.89 -35.44 19.09
C ARG A 144 -4.92 -35.24 20.23
N ASP A 145 -5.99 -34.46 19.96
CA ASP A 145 -7.12 -34.34 20.92
C ASP A 145 -8.35 -35.05 20.37
#